data_3b63cc182e704805ec3afe9430ef975c
#
_entry.id   3b63cc182e704805ec3afe9430ef975c
#
_cell.length_a   1.000
_cell.length_b   1.000
_cell.length_c   1.000
_cell.angle_alpha   90.00
_cell.angle_beta   90.00
_cell.angle_gamma   90.00
#
_symmetry.space_group_name_H-M   'P 1'
#
loop_
_entity.id
_entity.type
_entity.pdbx_description
1 polymer ?
#
loop_
_entity_poly.entity_id
_entity_poly.type
_entity_poly.pdbx_seq_one_letter_code
_entity_poly.pdbx_strand_id
1 'polypeptide(L)'
;APVGKAMLLLLAEHAKVPADARSLRHLASSAGREEFESWIQRDGRGLAEVLEAFPSARPPWVALVELVPKLSPRYYTIASSPAAASDALHLTVKVLREPMRGAAEGRTKVGACSTQLAALAPADSAFVFVRSSGFAL
;
A
#
# COMPACT_ATOMS: atom_id res chain seq x y z
N ALA A 1 0.87 -1.46 -0.88
CA ALA A 1 0.39 -2.84 -0.90
C ALA A 1 1.50 -3.75 -0.38
N PRO A 2 1.21 -4.81 0.37
CA PRO A 2 2.21 -5.76 0.79
C PRO A 2 2.82 -6.47 -0.42
N VAL A 3 4.10 -6.78 -0.33
CA VAL A 3 4.82 -7.51 -1.39
C VAL A 3 4.36 -8.96 -1.40
N GLY A 4 3.88 -9.43 -2.55
CA GLY A 4 3.49 -10.84 -2.74
C GLY A 4 4.67 -11.71 -3.19
N LYS A 5 4.48 -13.03 -3.13
CA LYS A 5 5.50 -14.01 -3.53
C LYS A 5 5.95 -13.85 -4.98
N ALA A 6 5.03 -13.53 -5.90
CA ALA A 6 5.38 -13.28 -7.30
C ALA A 6 6.36 -12.10 -7.46
N MET A 7 6.18 -11.04 -6.70
CA MET A 7 7.10 -9.90 -6.68
C MET A 7 8.48 -10.31 -6.16
N LEU A 8 8.55 -11.11 -5.09
CA LEU A 8 9.83 -11.61 -4.56
C LEU A 8 10.58 -12.47 -5.57
N LEU A 9 9.87 -13.30 -6.35
CA LEU A 9 10.47 -14.10 -7.42
C LEU A 9 11.00 -13.23 -8.55
N LEU A 10 10.24 -12.22 -8.98
CA LEU A 10 10.72 -11.25 -9.98
C LEU A 10 11.99 -10.54 -9.50
N LEU A 11 12.01 -10.09 -8.25
CA LEU A 11 13.19 -9.45 -7.65
C LEU A 11 14.39 -10.41 -7.62
N ALA A 12 14.16 -11.68 -7.28
CA ALA A 12 15.20 -12.71 -7.23
C ALA A 12 15.81 -13.00 -8.60
N GLU A 13 15.00 -12.95 -9.66
CA GLU A 13 15.47 -13.12 -11.06
C GLU A 13 16.39 -11.99 -11.51
N HIS A 14 16.14 -10.78 -10.99
CA HIS A 14 16.88 -9.59 -11.35
C HIS A 14 17.94 -9.16 -10.30
N ALA A 15 18.17 -9.99 -9.28
CA ALA A 15 19.20 -9.74 -8.28
C ALA A 15 20.57 -10.14 -8.80
N LYS A 16 21.51 -9.18 -8.85
CA LYS A 16 22.88 -9.39 -9.29
C LYS A 16 23.76 -10.11 -8.27
N VAL A 17 23.40 -10.01 -6.98
CA VAL A 17 24.10 -10.68 -5.90
C VAL A 17 23.43 -12.04 -5.64
N PRO A 18 24.15 -13.17 -5.76
CA PRO A 18 23.58 -14.50 -5.60
C PRO A 18 22.97 -14.74 -4.20
N ALA A 19 23.51 -14.09 -3.17
CA ALA A 19 22.95 -14.19 -1.82
C ALA A 19 21.56 -13.54 -1.73
N ASP A 20 21.38 -12.36 -2.33
CA ASP A 20 20.09 -11.66 -2.40
C ASP A 20 19.05 -12.51 -3.15
N ALA A 21 19.46 -13.07 -4.30
CA ALA A 21 18.60 -13.94 -5.09
C ALA A 21 18.12 -15.18 -4.30
N ARG A 22 19.02 -15.79 -3.52
CA ARG A 22 18.67 -16.94 -2.66
C ARG A 22 17.70 -16.54 -1.55
N SER A 23 17.98 -15.44 -0.84
CA SER A 23 17.13 -14.92 0.24
C SER A 23 15.72 -14.58 -0.26
N LEU A 24 15.61 -13.91 -1.40
CA LEU A 24 14.33 -13.55 -2.03
C LEU A 24 13.55 -14.80 -2.45
N ARG A 25 14.20 -15.82 -3.04
CA ARG A 25 13.56 -17.10 -3.37
C ARG A 25 13.12 -17.85 -2.12
N HIS A 26 13.94 -17.84 -1.07
CA HIS A 26 13.59 -18.46 0.21
C HIS A 26 12.32 -17.82 0.78
N LEU A 27 12.25 -16.48 0.87
CA LEU A 27 11.05 -15.77 1.32
C LEU A 27 9.80 -16.08 0.48
N ALA A 28 9.96 -16.35 -0.82
CA ALA A 28 8.86 -16.72 -1.71
C ALA A 28 8.43 -18.20 -1.57
N SER A 29 9.28 -19.05 -1.00
CA SER A 29 9.06 -20.50 -0.90
C SER A 29 8.13 -20.89 0.25
N SER A 30 7.75 -22.17 0.31
CA SER A 30 7.05 -22.74 1.46
C SER A 30 7.94 -22.83 2.71
N ALA A 31 9.23 -23.08 2.51
CA ALA A 31 10.21 -23.16 3.61
C ALA A 31 10.43 -21.80 4.30
N GLY A 32 10.35 -20.69 3.55
CA GLY A 32 10.49 -19.34 4.09
C GLY A 32 9.19 -18.69 4.54
N ARG A 33 8.12 -19.46 4.76
CA ARG A 33 6.80 -18.93 5.10
C ARG A 33 6.82 -18.13 6.40
N GLU A 34 7.48 -18.61 7.42
CA GLU A 34 7.54 -17.97 8.74
C GLU A 34 8.28 -16.63 8.66
N GLU A 35 9.41 -16.61 7.96
CA GLU A 35 10.16 -15.37 7.71
C GLU A 35 9.37 -14.37 6.84
N PHE A 36 8.65 -14.87 5.82
CA PHE A 36 7.77 -14.03 5.03
C PHE A 36 6.68 -13.39 5.88
N GLU A 37 5.99 -14.16 6.73
CA GLU A 37 4.93 -13.67 7.61
C GLU A 37 5.48 -12.65 8.63
N SER A 38 6.65 -12.90 9.21
CA SER A 38 7.26 -11.98 10.18
C SER A 38 7.84 -10.74 9.51
N TRP A 39 8.70 -10.92 8.51
CA TRP A 39 9.50 -9.85 7.91
C TRP A 39 8.70 -8.98 6.93
N ILE A 40 7.78 -9.56 6.14
CA ILE A 40 6.95 -8.80 5.20
C ILE A 40 5.63 -8.36 5.85
N GLN A 41 4.85 -9.31 6.38
CA GLN A 41 3.46 -9.01 6.76
C GLN A 41 3.37 -8.31 8.11
N ARG A 42 4.01 -8.85 9.15
CA ARG A 42 3.96 -8.28 10.50
C ARG A 42 4.65 -6.92 10.58
N ASP A 43 5.80 -6.78 9.93
CA ASP A 43 6.53 -5.51 9.88
C ASP A 43 5.91 -4.52 8.88
N GLY A 44 4.99 -4.99 8.03
CA GLY A 44 4.29 -4.16 7.07
C GLY A 44 5.16 -3.62 5.92
N ARG A 45 6.24 -4.36 5.57
CA ARG A 45 7.15 -3.95 4.50
C ARG A 45 6.47 -3.97 3.14
N GLY A 46 6.61 -2.86 2.42
CA GLY A 46 6.22 -2.74 1.04
C GLY A 46 7.40 -2.95 0.08
N LEU A 47 7.16 -2.71 -1.20
CA LEU A 47 8.17 -2.86 -2.25
C LEU A 47 9.42 -1.99 -2.00
N ALA A 48 9.24 -0.77 -1.49
CA ALA A 48 10.36 0.15 -1.23
C ALA A 48 11.32 -0.43 -0.19
N GLU A 49 10.79 -0.93 0.93
CA GLU A 49 11.59 -1.52 2.01
C GLU A 49 12.28 -2.82 1.56
N VAL A 50 11.66 -3.60 0.68
CA VAL A 50 12.28 -4.81 0.10
C VAL A 50 13.41 -4.44 -0.85
N LEU A 51 13.25 -3.44 -1.70
CA LEU A 51 14.31 -2.95 -2.60
C LEU A 51 15.49 -2.33 -1.83
N GLU A 52 15.22 -1.68 -0.71
CA GLU A 52 16.28 -1.17 0.18
C GLU A 52 17.07 -2.30 0.85
N ALA A 53 16.38 -3.38 1.25
CA ALA A 53 17.03 -4.55 1.84
C ALA A 53 17.82 -5.39 0.82
N PHE A 54 17.39 -5.38 -0.44
CA PHE A 54 18.01 -6.12 -1.54
C PHE A 54 18.40 -5.19 -2.71
N PRO A 55 19.37 -4.30 -2.54
CA PRO A 55 19.69 -3.25 -3.51
C PRO A 55 20.25 -3.77 -4.84
N SER A 56 20.67 -5.04 -4.89
CA SER A 56 21.11 -5.70 -6.13
C SER A 56 19.94 -6.14 -7.02
N ALA A 57 18.72 -6.24 -6.48
CA ALA A 57 17.51 -6.61 -7.19
C ALA A 57 16.97 -5.40 -7.97
N ARG A 58 17.25 -5.34 -9.26
CA ARG A 58 16.88 -4.20 -10.13
C ARG A 58 16.11 -4.68 -11.36
N PRO A 59 14.85 -5.10 -11.21
CA PRO A 59 14.03 -5.47 -12.34
C PRO A 59 13.68 -4.24 -13.18
N PRO A 60 13.35 -4.43 -14.47
CA PRO A 60 12.78 -3.39 -15.32
C PRO A 60 11.49 -2.84 -14.65
N TRP A 61 11.30 -1.52 -14.68
CA TRP A 61 10.14 -0.89 -14.05
C TRP A 61 8.80 -1.39 -14.62
N VAL A 62 8.78 -1.75 -15.92
CA VAL A 62 7.60 -2.32 -16.59
C VAL A 62 7.16 -3.61 -15.89
N ALA A 63 8.10 -4.52 -15.60
CA ALA A 63 7.80 -5.78 -14.91
C ALA A 63 7.31 -5.55 -13.47
N LEU A 64 7.81 -4.50 -12.79
CA LEU A 64 7.30 -4.12 -11.48
C LEU A 64 5.85 -3.64 -11.56
N VAL A 65 5.53 -2.78 -12.54
CA VAL A 65 4.18 -2.21 -12.69
C VAL A 65 3.13 -3.28 -13.01
N GLU A 66 3.50 -4.33 -13.73
CA GLU A 66 2.60 -5.46 -14.02
C GLU A 66 2.18 -6.22 -12.75
N LEU A 67 3.05 -6.29 -11.75
CA LEU A 67 2.79 -7.00 -10.50
C LEU A 67 2.27 -6.10 -9.38
N VAL A 68 2.45 -4.77 -9.47
CA VAL A 68 1.93 -3.84 -8.46
C VAL A 68 0.42 -3.68 -8.66
N PRO A 69 -0.40 -4.01 -7.65
CA PRO A 69 -1.84 -3.84 -7.77
C PRO A 69 -2.20 -2.35 -7.91
N LYS A 70 -3.16 -2.07 -8.76
CA LYS A 70 -3.72 -0.72 -8.91
C LYS A 70 -4.27 -0.23 -7.57
N LEU A 71 -4.20 1.07 -7.34
CA LEU A 71 -4.84 1.69 -6.19
C LEU A 71 -6.35 1.47 -6.28
N SER A 72 -6.90 0.81 -5.27
CA SER A 72 -8.35 0.62 -5.17
C SER A 72 -9.01 1.88 -4.62
N PRO A 73 -10.22 2.22 -5.05
CA PRO A 73 -11.00 3.29 -4.45
C PRO A 73 -11.18 3.08 -2.94
N ARG A 74 -11.28 4.17 -2.21
CA ARG A 74 -11.62 4.15 -0.78
C ARG A 74 -13.02 4.68 -0.59
N TYR A 75 -13.81 3.97 0.19
CA TYR A 75 -15.20 4.33 0.49
C TYR A 75 -15.27 5.04 1.82
N TYR A 76 -15.94 6.18 1.82
CA TYR A 76 -16.23 6.98 3.01
C TYR A 76 -17.73 7.21 3.09
N THR A 77 -18.28 7.12 4.29
CA THR A 77 -19.70 7.38 4.50
C THR A 77 -19.98 8.88 4.38
N ILE A 78 -21.01 9.24 3.61
CA ILE A 78 -21.51 10.61 3.55
C ILE A 78 -22.16 10.93 4.88
N ALA A 79 -21.68 12.00 5.53
CA ALA A 79 -22.14 12.45 6.84
C ALA A 79 -23.17 13.59 6.76
N SER A 80 -23.39 14.18 5.58
CA SER A 80 -24.41 15.20 5.36
C SER A 80 -25.71 14.63 4.82
N SER A 81 -26.82 15.28 5.15
CA SER A 81 -28.12 15.05 4.53
C SER A 81 -28.31 15.95 3.31
N PRO A 82 -28.80 15.43 2.16
CA PRO A 82 -29.14 16.28 1.00
C PRO A 82 -30.18 17.35 1.31
N ALA A 83 -31.04 17.13 2.32
CA ALA A 83 -32.03 18.12 2.74
C ALA A 83 -31.39 19.31 3.50
N ALA A 84 -30.24 19.10 4.14
CA ALA A 84 -29.52 20.15 4.88
C ALA A 84 -28.39 20.79 4.05
N ALA A 85 -27.81 20.03 3.09
CA ALA A 85 -26.73 20.48 2.22
C ALA A 85 -27.00 19.92 0.80
N SER A 86 -27.70 20.69 -0.02
CA SER A 86 -28.12 20.25 -1.36
C SER A 86 -26.99 20.28 -2.38
N ASP A 87 -25.96 21.07 -2.15
CA ASP A 87 -24.84 21.37 -3.03
C ASP A 87 -23.46 20.87 -2.50
N ALA A 88 -23.46 20.21 -1.34
CA ALA A 88 -22.23 19.77 -0.70
C ALA A 88 -22.37 18.38 -0.06
N LEU A 89 -21.26 17.65 -0.07
CA LEU A 89 -21.12 16.38 0.64
C LEU A 89 -20.11 16.55 1.78
N HIS A 90 -20.50 16.20 2.99
CA HIS A 90 -19.60 16.18 4.13
C HIS A 90 -19.10 14.76 4.40
N LEU A 91 -17.81 14.63 4.63
CA LEU A 91 -17.16 13.36 4.97
C LEU A 91 -16.36 13.54 6.26
N THR A 92 -16.41 12.52 7.13
CA THR A 92 -15.48 12.42 8.26
C THR A 92 -14.41 11.41 7.91
N VAL A 93 -13.16 11.87 7.79
CA VAL A 93 -12.04 11.05 7.34
C VAL A 93 -10.96 11.00 8.42
N LYS A 94 -10.67 9.80 8.92
CA LYS A 94 -9.49 9.57 9.77
C LYS A 94 -8.25 9.50 8.88
N VAL A 95 -7.29 10.38 9.11
CA VAL A 95 -6.00 10.33 8.41
C VAL A 95 -5.18 9.18 8.99
N LEU A 96 -4.88 8.18 8.14
CA LEU A 96 -4.10 7.02 8.55
C LEU A 96 -2.61 7.41 8.61
N ARG A 97 -2.05 7.33 9.81
CA ARG A 97 -0.62 7.46 10.09
C ARG A 97 -0.25 6.44 11.16
N GLU A 98 0.56 5.46 10.80
CA GLU A 98 0.95 4.37 11.71
C GLU A 98 2.48 4.22 11.69
N PRO A 99 3.14 4.14 12.85
CA PRO A 99 4.58 3.85 12.89
C PRO A 99 4.83 2.46 12.28
N MET A 100 5.88 2.34 11.48
CA MET A 100 6.35 1.04 10.97
C MET A 100 7.21 0.36 12.03
N ARG A 101 7.19 -0.97 12.02
CA ARG A 101 7.93 -1.81 12.96
C ARG A 101 9.17 -2.42 12.30
N GLY A 102 10.08 -2.96 13.12
CA GLY A 102 11.26 -3.66 12.66
C GLY A 102 12.29 -2.72 12.00
N ALA A 103 12.94 -3.17 10.93
CA ALA A 103 13.99 -2.39 10.25
C ALA A 103 13.51 -1.09 9.60
N ALA A 104 12.19 -0.90 9.51
CA ALA A 104 11.57 0.36 9.09
C ALA A 104 11.21 1.26 10.27
N GLU A 105 11.75 0.98 11.47
CA GLU A 105 11.55 1.77 12.67
C GLU A 105 11.94 3.24 12.43
N GLY A 106 11.12 4.16 12.94
CA GLY A 106 11.24 5.60 12.64
C GLY A 106 10.53 6.06 11.37
N ARG A 107 10.03 5.16 10.53
CA ARG A 107 9.18 5.48 9.38
C ARG A 107 7.70 5.43 9.75
N THR A 108 6.90 6.22 9.06
CA THR A 108 5.46 6.27 9.23
C THR A 108 4.78 5.79 7.94
N LYS A 109 3.95 4.77 8.07
CA LYS A 109 3.03 4.37 7.01
C LYS A 109 1.87 5.34 6.96
N VAL A 110 1.62 5.92 5.80
CA VAL A 110 0.52 6.86 5.57
C VAL A 110 -0.52 6.28 4.62
N GLY A 111 -1.78 6.59 4.87
CA GLY A 111 -2.87 6.21 3.97
C GLY A 111 -2.89 7.12 2.76
N ALA A 112 -2.65 6.60 1.55
CA ALA A 112 -2.56 7.40 0.33
C ALA A 112 -3.79 8.32 0.13
N CYS A 113 -5.00 7.77 0.19
CA CYS A 113 -6.23 8.53 -0.01
C CYS A 113 -6.49 9.53 1.14
N SER A 114 -6.42 9.07 2.39
CA SER A 114 -6.72 9.95 3.54
C SER A 114 -5.71 11.08 3.71
N THR A 115 -4.43 10.84 3.36
CA THR A 115 -3.40 11.89 3.39
C THR A 115 -3.59 12.88 2.26
N GLN A 116 -3.96 12.40 1.05
CA GLN A 116 -4.28 13.29 -0.07
C GLN A 116 -5.48 14.17 0.25
N LEU A 117 -6.58 13.59 0.79
CA LEU A 117 -7.75 14.38 1.18
C LEU A 117 -7.42 15.43 2.25
N ALA A 118 -6.56 15.09 3.22
CA ALA A 118 -6.12 16.04 4.24
C ALA A 118 -5.20 17.15 3.72
N ALA A 119 -4.60 16.97 2.55
CA ALA A 119 -3.73 17.96 1.92
C ALA A 119 -4.46 18.89 0.95
N LEU A 120 -5.74 18.61 0.63
CA LEU A 120 -6.53 19.47 -0.26
C LEU A 120 -6.77 20.83 0.40
N ALA A 121 -6.53 21.89 -0.34
CA ALA A 121 -6.93 23.26 0.02
C ALA A 121 -8.34 23.57 -0.51
N PRO A 122 -9.01 24.61 0.03
CA PRO A 122 -10.23 25.12 -0.57
C PRO A 122 -10.02 25.44 -2.07
N ALA A 123 -10.96 25.04 -2.91
CA ALA A 123 -10.94 25.10 -4.36
C ALA A 123 -10.13 24.02 -5.08
N ASP A 124 -9.42 23.12 -4.38
CA ASP A 124 -8.86 21.94 -5.00
C ASP A 124 -9.97 20.95 -5.41
N SER A 125 -9.65 20.07 -6.37
CA SER A 125 -10.58 19.08 -6.89
C SER A 125 -10.15 17.67 -6.54
N ALA A 126 -11.12 16.79 -6.29
CA ALA A 126 -10.92 15.35 -6.13
C ALA A 126 -11.87 14.57 -7.03
N PHE A 127 -11.38 13.49 -7.65
CA PHE A 127 -12.23 12.59 -8.41
C PHE A 127 -12.96 11.65 -7.45
N VAL A 128 -14.28 11.71 -7.47
CA VAL A 128 -15.15 10.90 -6.61
C VAL A 128 -16.27 10.28 -7.42
N PHE A 129 -16.84 9.19 -6.90
CA PHE A 129 -18.11 8.65 -7.36
C PHE A 129 -18.95 8.26 -6.14
N VAL A 130 -20.25 8.31 -6.31
CA VAL A 130 -21.20 7.93 -5.25
C VAL A 130 -21.67 6.51 -5.50
N ARG A 131 -21.70 5.71 -4.45
CA ARG A 131 -22.22 4.34 -4.46
C ARG A 131 -23.29 4.19 -3.40
N SER A 132 -24.43 3.58 -3.76
CA SER A 132 -25.42 3.17 -2.78
C SER A 132 -24.81 2.17 -1.79
N SER A 133 -25.06 2.38 -0.50
CA SER A 133 -24.73 1.39 0.52
C SER A 133 -25.97 0.59 0.88
N GLY A 134 -25.79 -0.67 1.30
CA GLY A 134 -26.88 -1.47 1.86
C GLY A 134 -27.25 -1.08 3.30
N PHE A 135 -26.67 0.01 3.81
CA PHE A 135 -26.98 0.54 5.13
C PHE A 135 -28.24 1.39 5.04
N ALA A 136 -29.33 0.87 5.60
CA ALA A 136 -30.58 1.61 5.82
C ALA A 136 -30.67 1.93 7.32
N LEU A 137 -31.10 3.15 7.62
CA LEU A 137 -31.52 3.55 8.98
C LEU A 137 -32.89 2.99 9.28
#